data_86f9d5d78e2c8e8e928b62d6a50f4782
#
_entry.id   86f9d5d78e2c8e8e928b62d6a50f4782
#
_cell.length_a   1.000
_cell.length_b   1.000
_cell.length_c   1.000
_cell.angle_alpha   90.00
_cell.angle_beta   90.00
_cell.angle_gamma   90.00
#
_symmetry.space_group_name_H-M   'P 1'
#
loop_
_entity.id
_entity.type
_entity.pdbx_description
1 polymer ?
#
loop_
_entity_poly.entity_id
_entity_poly.type
_entity_poly.pdbx_seq_one_letter_code
_entity_poly.pdbx_strand_id
1 'polypeptide(L)'
;RPLQNPADLEVSVLAGTQPMGFGLLQRHRKFDDYSDVEAAYHQRPDVWVEPHGDWGEGQLMLVEIPTVNEYNDNIAVFWRPASGWRAGGTHSISYTMNWGHRPGALAEVMSVSDTRAGRKPGGKARMFVLDYEDVPEGFFENAELEISTSAGKILNPVMRRHPSSDNYRMSFELDPEGADMAELRAVVMRGSRPLTETWLYRWSTK
;
A
#
# COMPACT_ATOMS: atom_id res chain seq x y z
N ARG A 1 0.77 -0.92 0.91
CA ARG A 1 0.01 0.16 1.56
C ARG A 1 0.85 1.43 1.64
N PRO A 2 0.26 2.64 1.77
CA PRO A 2 1.01 3.84 2.14
C PRO A 2 1.72 3.64 3.49
N LEU A 3 2.98 4.08 3.58
CA LEU A 3 3.73 4.09 4.83
C LEU A 3 3.24 5.25 5.72
N GLN A 4 3.31 5.05 7.01
CA GLN A 4 2.93 6.04 8.01
C GLN A 4 4.06 6.27 9.00
N ASN A 5 4.06 7.43 9.64
CA ASN A 5 4.86 7.68 10.82
C ASN A 5 3.90 7.62 12.03
N PRO A 6 3.77 6.47 12.67
CA PRO A 6 2.80 6.27 13.73
C PRO A 6 3.23 6.95 15.05
N ALA A 7 2.29 7.10 16.00
CA ALA A 7 2.62 7.63 17.32
C ALA A 7 3.38 6.61 18.20
N ASP A 8 3.07 5.32 18.01
CA ASP A 8 3.71 4.18 18.70
C ASP A 8 4.23 3.21 17.64
N LEU A 9 5.17 2.30 18.00
CA LEU A 9 5.63 1.24 17.12
C LEU A 9 4.45 0.44 16.56
N GLU A 10 4.36 0.37 15.23
CA GLU A 10 3.35 -0.45 14.54
C GLU A 10 3.97 -1.59 13.76
N VAL A 11 3.32 -2.74 13.80
CA VAL A 11 3.68 -3.92 13.02
C VAL A 11 2.46 -4.40 12.27
N SER A 12 2.57 -4.45 10.93
CA SER A 12 1.55 -5.04 10.06
C SER A 12 2.01 -6.40 9.59
N VAL A 13 1.10 -7.37 9.60
CA VAL A 13 1.37 -8.76 9.26
C VAL A 13 0.46 -9.18 8.11
N LEU A 14 1.06 -9.60 7.01
CA LEU A 14 0.38 -10.13 5.83
C LEU A 14 0.78 -11.61 5.68
N ALA A 15 -0.11 -12.50 6.12
CA ALA A 15 0.12 -13.94 6.01
C ALA A 15 -0.06 -14.41 4.56
N GLY A 16 0.75 -15.37 4.14
CA GLY A 16 0.68 -15.96 2.82
C GLY A 16 1.57 -17.17 2.65
N THR A 17 1.42 -17.79 1.49
CA THR A 17 2.29 -18.89 1.05
C THR A 17 3.00 -18.44 -0.19
N GLN A 18 4.32 -18.63 -0.24
CA GLN A 18 5.15 -18.34 -1.40
C GLN A 18 4.95 -16.89 -1.92
N PRO A 19 5.57 -15.88 -1.32
CA PRO A 19 5.41 -14.50 -1.77
C PRO A 19 5.91 -14.34 -3.21
N MET A 20 5.14 -13.68 -4.07
CA MET A 20 5.59 -13.34 -5.43
C MET A 20 6.65 -12.24 -5.42
N GLY A 21 6.68 -11.44 -4.37
CA GLY A 21 7.65 -10.38 -4.16
C GLY A 21 7.17 -9.38 -3.12
N PHE A 22 8.08 -8.56 -2.65
CA PHE A 22 7.79 -7.48 -1.72
C PHE A 22 8.87 -6.40 -1.79
N GLY A 23 8.55 -5.22 -1.30
CA GLY A 23 9.52 -4.12 -1.33
C GLY A 23 8.97 -2.81 -0.82
N LEU A 24 9.77 -1.77 -0.99
CA LEU A 24 9.43 -0.40 -0.67
C LEU A 24 9.40 0.41 -1.97
N LEU A 25 8.24 1.00 -2.26
CA LEU A 25 7.98 1.72 -3.48
C LEU A 25 7.71 3.18 -3.18
N GLN A 26 8.41 4.07 -3.89
CA GLN A 26 8.17 5.51 -3.80
C GLN A 26 7.13 5.92 -4.84
N ARG A 27 5.98 6.43 -4.40
CA ARG A 27 4.89 6.84 -5.29
C ARG A 27 5.03 8.29 -5.76
N HIS A 28 5.45 9.18 -4.88
CA HIS A 28 5.66 10.60 -5.17
C HIS A 28 7.06 10.80 -5.75
N ARG A 29 7.15 11.30 -6.99
CA ARG A 29 8.42 11.44 -7.71
C ARG A 29 8.63 12.82 -8.33
N LYS A 30 7.75 13.76 -8.06
CA LYS A 30 7.94 15.14 -8.49
C LYS A 30 8.85 15.85 -7.51
N PHE A 31 9.72 16.72 -7.99
CA PHE A 31 10.57 17.55 -7.14
C PHE A 31 9.74 18.32 -6.09
N ASP A 32 8.61 18.89 -6.52
CA ASP A 32 7.73 19.68 -5.66
C ASP A 32 7.12 18.89 -4.48
N ASP A 33 7.05 17.55 -4.58
CA ASP A 33 6.56 16.71 -3.47
C ASP A 33 7.50 16.75 -2.26
N TYR A 34 8.79 17.07 -2.47
CA TYR A 34 9.83 17.08 -1.44
C TYR A 34 10.49 18.45 -1.27
N SER A 35 10.64 19.17 -2.38
CA SER A 35 11.34 20.47 -2.45
C SER A 35 12.76 20.46 -1.85
N ASP A 36 13.41 19.29 -1.88
CA ASP A 36 14.74 19.05 -1.34
C ASP A 36 15.77 18.92 -2.46
N VAL A 37 16.64 19.91 -2.56
CA VAL A 37 17.69 19.98 -3.59
C VAL A 37 18.90 19.11 -3.23
N GLU A 38 19.19 18.96 -1.93
CA GLU A 38 20.41 18.31 -1.45
C GLU A 38 20.28 16.80 -1.43
N ALA A 39 19.25 16.27 -0.78
CA ALA A 39 19.03 14.83 -0.67
C ALA A 39 18.33 14.21 -1.89
N ALA A 40 17.73 15.04 -2.75
CA ALA A 40 17.08 14.66 -4.00
C ALA A 40 16.11 13.46 -3.85
N TYR A 41 15.27 13.47 -2.82
CA TYR A 41 14.37 12.36 -2.47
C TYR A 41 13.48 11.87 -3.63
N HIS A 42 13.06 12.79 -4.52
CA HIS A 42 12.27 12.45 -5.71
C HIS A 42 12.97 11.48 -6.69
N GLN A 43 14.31 11.37 -6.62
CA GLN A 43 15.12 10.50 -7.48
C GLN A 43 15.44 9.15 -6.84
N ARG A 44 15.10 8.93 -5.58
CA ARG A 44 15.43 7.66 -4.90
C ARG A 44 14.71 6.50 -5.56
N PRO A 45 15.39 5.36 -5.77
CA PRO A 45 14.79 4.20 -6.42
C PRO A 45 13.81 3.46 -5.51
N ASP A 46 12.93 2.70 -6.13
CA ASP A 46 12.22 1.61 -5.48
C ASP A 46 13.18 0.47 -5.22
N VAL A 47 12.86 -0.38 -4.24
CA VAL A 47 13.48 -1.68 -4.07
C VAL A 47 12.41 -2.76 -4.07
N TRP A 48 12.62 -3.81 -4.85
CA TRP A 48 11.73 -4.97 -4.94
C TRP A 48 12.53 -6.25 -4.79
N VAL A 49 12.13 -7.10 -3.86
CA VAL A 49 12.70 -8.43 -3.61
C VAL A 49 11.81 -9.45 -4.28
N GLU A 50 12.36 -10.21 -5.20
CA GLU A 50 11.72 -11.31 -5.93
C GLU A 50 12.29 -12.63 -5.45
N PRO A 51 11.52 -13.44 -4.71
CA PRO A 51 11.96 -14.73 -4.20
C PRO A 51 12.21 -15.75 -5.31
N HIS A 52 13.23 -16.58 -5.16
CA HIS A 52 13.48 -17.73 -6.00
C HIS A 52 13.41 -19.03 -5.20
N GLY A 53 12.85 -20.06 -5.82
CA GLY A 53 12.62 -21.34 -5.15
C GLY A 53 11.41 -21.28 -4.20
N ASP A 54 11.34 -22.24 -3.30
CA ASP A 54 10.24 -22.36 -2.35
C ASP A 54 10.57 -21.66 -1.03
N TRP A 55 9.87 -20.57 -0.75
CA TRP A 55 9.96 -19.83 0.53
C TRP A 55 8.89 -20.30 1.52
N GLY A 56 7.95 -21.13 1.08
CA GLY A 56 6.93 -21.77 1.90
C GLY A 56 5.90 -20.83 2.50
N GLU A 57 5.24 -21.31 3.54
CA GLU A 57 4.31 -20.51 4.34
C GLU A 57 5.05 -19.52 5.23
N GLY A 58 4.47 -18.33 5.42
CA GLY A 58 5.06 -17.31 6.27
C GLY A 58 4.24 -16.04 6.33
N GLN A 59 4.92 -14.97 6.69
CA GLN A 59 4.32 -13.68 6.91
C GLN A 59 5.25 -12.59 6.38
N LEU A 60 4.69 -11.67 5.60
CA LEU A 60 5.36 -10.41 5.32
C LEU A 60 5.12 -9.48 6.50
N MET A 61 6.20 -9.04 7.12
CA MET A 61 6.20 -8.12 8.25
C MET A 61 6.54 -6.73 7.74
N LEU A 62 5.70 -5.75 8.04
CA LEU A 62 6.01 -4.33 7.87
C LEU A 62 6.07 -3.70 9.26
N VAL A 63 7.22 -3.15 9.59
CA VAL A 63 7.47 -2.47 10.87
C VAL A 63 7.61 -0.98 10.59
N GLU A 64 6.80 -0.18 11.26
CA GLU A 64 6.81 1.28 11.21
C GLU A 64 7.15 1.82 12.60
N ILE A 65 8.31 2.46 12.70
CA ILE A 65 8.89 2.95 13.96
C ILE A 65 8.66 4.47 14.01
N PRO A 66 8.10 5.02 15.10
CA PRO A 66 7.95 6.45 15.24
C PRO A 66 9.29 7.18 15.13
N THR A 67 9.32 8.26 14.35
CA THR A 67 10.49 9.11 14.26
C THR A 67 10.10 10.58 14.20
N VAL A 68 10.94 11.44 14.79
CA VAL A 68 10.76 12.89 14.79
C VAL A 68 11.57 13.61 13.71
N ASN A 69 12.43 12.86 13.01
CA ASN A 69 13.31 13.39 11.97
C ASN A 69 13.69 12.30 10.96
N GLU A 70 14.38 12.67 9.90
CA GLU A 70 14.79 11.79 8.79
C GLU A 70 16.10 11.02 9.03
N TYR A 71 16.78 11.22 10.15
CA TYR A 71 18.08 10.61 10.40
C TYR A 71 18.02 9.15 10.84
N ASN A 72 16.85 8.64 11.16
CA ASN A 72 16.67 7.28 11.62
C ASN A 72 15.95 6.44 10.59
N ASP A 73 16.48 5.26 10.28
CA ASP A 73 15.76 4.24 9.53
C ASP A 73 14.56 3.79 10.37
N ASN A 74 13.36 4.08 9.90
CA ASN A 74 12.13 3.88 10.66
C ASN A 74 11.16 2.90 10.00
N ILE A 75 11.51 2.34 8.85
CA ILE A 75 10.69 1.37 8.13
C ILE A 75 11.50 0.11 7.84
N ALA A 76 10.95 -1.04 8.20
CA ALA A 76 11.49 -2.32 7.80
C ALA A 76 10.40 -3.22 7.21
N VAL A 77 10.74 -3.90 6.11
CA VAL A 77 9.89 -4.93 5.50
C VAL A 77 10.68 -6.20 5.30
N PHE A 78 10.15 -7.35 5.75
CA PHE A 78 10.84 -8.63 5.63
C PHE A 78 9.87 -9.80 5.65
N TRP A 79 10.30 -10.92 5.07
CA TRP A 79 9.59 -12.19 5.14
C TRP A 79 9.99 -12.96 6.38
N ARG A 80 9.02 -13.48 7.12
CA ARG A 80 9.20 -14.35 8.27
C ARG A 80 8.60 -15.74 7.96
N PRO A 81 9.42 -16.78 7.74
CA PRO A 81 8.92 -18.13 7.54
C PRO A 81 8.09 -18.63 8.73
N ALA A 82 7.03 -19.37 8.47
CA ALA A 82 6.20 -20.00 9.51
C ALA A 82 7.00 -21.06 10.28
N SER A 83 7.84 -21.84 9.57
CA SER A 83 8.78 -22.75 10.20
C SER A 83 9.98 -21.97 10.72
N GLY A 84 10.12 -21.89 12.05
CA GLY A 84 11.28 -21.25 12.66
C GLY A 84 12.59 -21.97 12.27
N TRP A 85 13.69 -21.23 12.32
CA TRP A 85 15.03 -21.80 12.07
C TRP A 85 15.55 -22.50 13.33
N ARG A 86 16.16 -23.65 13.14
CA ARG A 86 16.75 -24.42 14.25
C ARG A 86 18.19 -23.98 14.51
N ALA A 87 18.56 -23.87 15.78
CA ALA A 87 19.94 -23.62 16.16
C ALA A 87 20.88 -24.70 15.60
N GLY A 88 22.01 -24.29 15.03
CA GLY A 88 22.96 -25.18 14.37
C GLY A 88 22.55 -25.70 12.99
N GLY A 89 21.38 -25.33 12.49
CA GLY A 89 20.94 -25.60 11.12
C GLY A 89 21.58 -24.68 10.10
N THR A 90 21.63 -25.13 8.85
CA THR A 90 21.98 -24.28 7.70
C THR A 90 20.74 -24.04 6.87
N HIS A 91 20.49 -22.78 6.55
CA HIS A 91 19.38 -22.35 5.71
C HIS A 91 19.91 -21.55 4.53
N SER A 92 19.38 -21.83 3.35
CA SER A 92 19.72 -21.10 2.13
C SER A 92 18.46 -20.46 1.57
N ILE A 93 18.53 -19.19 1.25
CA ILE A 93 17.48 -18.44 0.55
C ILE A 93 18.08 -17.82 -0.71
N SER A 94 17.30 -17.75 -1.77
CA SER A 94 17.70 -17.13 -3.02
C SER A 94 16.65 -16.10 -3.45
N TYR A 95 17.11 -14.93 -3.89
CA TYR A 95 16.25 -13.87 -4.36
C TYR A 95 16.99 -12.95 -5.32
N THR A 96 16.24 -12.22 -6.15
CA THR A 96 16.74 -11.07 -6.90
C THR A 96 16.27 -9.79 -6.22
N MET A 97 17.16 -8.82 -6.10
CA MET A 97 16.81 -7.47 -5.63
C MET A 97 16.86 -6.51 -6.81
N ASN A 98 15.71 -5.97 -7.17
CA ASN A 98 15.57 -5.02 -8.26
C ASN A 98 15.51 -3.60 -7.70
N TRP A 99 16.45 -2.74 -8.13
CA TRP A 99 16.49 -1.33 -7.82
C TRP A 99 16.13 -0.52 -9.06
N GLY A 100 15.18 0.40 -8.96
CA GLY A 100 14.76 1.21 -10.09
C GLY A 100 13.38 1.82 -9.91
N HIS A 101 12.77 2.22 -11.03
CA HIS A 101 11.42 2.76 -11.05
C HIS A 101 10.46 1.66 -11.53
N ARG A 102 9.46 1.32 -10.70
CA ARG A 102 8.38 0.36 -11.01
C ARG A 102 8.90 -1.05 -11.38
N PRO A 103 9.05 -1.95 -10.42
CA PRO A 103 9.38 -3.35 -10.71
C PRO A 103 8.29 -3.99 -11.58
N GLY A 104 8.70 -4.85 -12.53
CA GLY A 104 7.87 -5.42 -13.59
C GLY A 104 6.64 -6.20 -13.13
N ALA A 105 6.66 -6.77 -11.92
CA ALA A 105 5.52 -7.51 -11.34
C ALA A 105 4.27 -6.64 -11.08
N LEU A 106 4.43 -5.32 -11.03
CA LEU A 106 3.32 -4.37 -10.84
C LEU A 106 2.78 -3.79 -12.17
N ALA A 107 3.33 -4.19 -13.31
CA ALA A 107 2.98 -3.62 -14.62
C ALA A 107 1.58 -4.02 -15.11
N GLU A 108 0.99 -5.09 -14.59
CA GLU A 108 -0.29 -5.63 -15.07
C GLU A 108 -1.53 -4.98 -14.43
N VAL A 109 -1.35 -4.23 -13.37
CA VAL A 109 -2.45 -3.58 -12.65
C VAL A 109 -2.21 -2.08 -12.50
N MET A 110 -3.30 -1.31 -12.47
CA MET A 110 -3.23 0.13 -12.21
C MET A 110 -2.82 0.39 -10.76
N SER A 111 -1.80 1.18 -10.56
CA SER A 111 -1.35 1.58 -9.22
C SER A 111 -2.09 2.81 -8.73
N VAL A 112 -2.31 2.90 -7.42
CA VAL A 112 -2.78 4.13 -6.77
C VAL A 112 -1.64 5.15 -6.82
N SER A 113 -1.84 6.28 -7.46
CA SER A 113 -0.83 7.36 -7.57
C SER A 113 -0.75 8.18 -6.29
N ASP A 114 -1.89 8.43 -5.64
CA ASP A 114 -1.96 9.20 -4.40
C ASP A 114 -3.05 8.65 -3.47
N THR A 115 -2.83 8.79 -2.18
CA THR A 115 -3.78 8.44 -1.12
C THR A 115 -3.95 9.61 -0.17
N ARG A 116 -5.19 10.06 0.02
CA ARG A 116 -5.53 11.07 1.01
C ARG A 116 -6.55 10.54 1.99
N ALA A 117 -6.36 10.85 3.25
CA ALA A 117 -7.29 10.54 4.32
C ALA A 117 -7.55 11.78 5.19
N GLY A 118 -8.79 11.96 5.61
CA GLY A 118 -9.15 13.11 6.42
C GLY A 118 -10.49 12.96 7.14
N ARG A 119 -10.78 13.89 8.03
CA ARG A 119 -12.10 13.96 8.66
C ARG A 119 -13.12 14.55 7.70
N LYS A 120 -14.30 13.95 7.63
CA LYS A 120 -15.43 14.57 6.95
C LYS A 120 -15.91 15.79 7.76
N PRO A 121 -16.07 16.96 7.15
CA PRO A 121 -16.64 18.13 7.84
C PRO A 121 -17.99 17.81 8.47
N GLY A 122 -18.16 18.17 9.73
CA GLY A 122 -19.44 18.01 10.45
C GLY A 122 -19.79 16.59 10.92
N GLY A 123 -18.87 15.61 10.78
CA GLY A 123 -19.13 14.22 11.15
C GLY A 123 -17.95 13.50 11.83
N LYS A 124 -18.21 12.27 12.28
CA LYS A 124 -17.19 11.36 12.81
C LYS A 124 -16.54 10.51 11.71
N ALA A 125 -17.16 10.43 10.55
CA ALA A 125 -16.67 9.64 9.44
C ALA A 125 -15.31 10.14 8.93
N ARG A 126 -14.51 9.22 8.42
CA ARG A 126 -13.23 9.46 7.74
C ARG A 126 -13.43 9.31 6.25
N MET A 127 -12.95 10.26 5.48
CA MET A 127 -12.96 10.19 4.03
C MET A 127 -11.60 9.69 3.55
N PHE A 128 -11.65 8.76 2.60
CA PHE A 128 -10.49 8.25 1.88
C PHE A 128 -10.65 8.58 0.41
N VAL A 129 -9.56 9.00 -0.20
CA VAL A 129 -9.47 9.34 -1.62
C VAL A 129 -8.24 8.66 -2.20
N LEU A 130 -8.45 7.89 -3.25
CA LEU A 130 -7.40 7.21 -4.01
C LEU A 130 -7.42 7.73 -5.44
N ASP A 131 -6.30 8.23 -5.90
CA ASP A 131 -6.15 8.74 -7.26
C ASP A 131 -5.43 7.71 -8.15
N TYR A 132 -5.84 7.65 -9.41
CA TYR A 132 -5.26 6.83 -10.48
C TYR A 132 -4.96 7.76 -11.65
N GLU A 133 -3.72 7.78 -12.12
CA GLU A 133 -3.26 8.63 -13.21
C GLU A 133 -3.04 7.83 -14.49
N ASP A 134 -3.13 8.50 -15.64
CA ASP A 134 -2.88 7.94 -16.98
C ASP A 134 -3.69 6.65 -17.25
N VAL A 135 -4.97 6.66 -16.88
CA VAL A 135 -5.84 5.50 -17.03
C VAL A 135 -6.30 5.38 -18.49
N PRO A 136 -6.05 4.23 -19.16
CA PRO A 136 -6.52 4.04 -20.53
C PRO A 136 -8.02 4.20 -20.67
N GLU A 137 -8.49 4.72 -21.81
CA GLU A 137 -9.90 4.86 -22.10
C GLU A 137 -10.64 3.53 -21.97
N GLY A 138 -11.80 3.54 -21.31
CA GLY A 138 -12.60 2.33 -21.09
C GLY A 138 -12.02 1.35 -20.03
N PHE A 139 -10.85 1.66 -19.44
CA PHE A 139 -10.19 0.73 -18.52
C PHE A 139 -11.05 0.34 -17.32
N PHE A 140 -11.86 1.24 -16.79
CA PHE A 140 -12.77 0.98 -15.67
C PHE A 140 -14.25 0.77 -16.10
N GLU A 141 -14.51 0.57 -17.39
CA GLU A 141 -15.85 0.19 -17.82
C GLU A 141 -16.29 -1.16 -17.25
N ASN A 142 -17.52 -1.23 -16.75
CA ASN A 142 -18.10 -2.41 -16.10
C ASN A 142 -17.24 -2.94 -14.93
N ALA A 143 -16.49 -2.05 -14.27
CA ALA A 143 -15.70 -2.40 -13.10
C ALA A 143 -16.53 -2.23 -11.81
N GLU A 144 -16.24 -3.07 -10.83
CA GLU A 144 -16.86 -3.06 -9.51
C GLU A 144 -15.84 -2.65 -8.44
N LEU A 145 -16.29 -1.90 -7.44
CA LEU A 145 -15.48 -1.49 -6.30
C LEU A 145 -15.66 -2.50 -5.17
N GLU A 146 -14.61 -3.23 -4.84
CA GLU A 146 -14.57 -4.06 -3.65
C GLU A 146 -13.83 -3.33 -2.53
N ILE A 147 -14.59 -2.85 -1.54
CA ILE A 147 -14.03 -2.14 -0.39
C ILE A 147 -14.50 -2.83 0.88
N SER A 148 -13.57 -3.14 1.77
CA SER A 148 -13.84 -3.79 3.04
C SER A 148 -13.09 -3.14 4.19
N THR A 149 -13.59 -3.39 5.41
CA THR A 149 -13.01 -2.90 6.66
C THR A 149 -13.08 -3.99 7.72
N SER A 150 -12.08 -4.02 8.62
CA SER A 150 -12.09 -4.93 9.78
C SER A 150 -12.97 -4.45 10.93
N ALA A 151 -13.30 -3.14 10.96
CA ALA A 151 -14.16 -2.53 11.97
C ALA A 151 -14.87 -1.32 11.40
N GLY A 152 -16.04 -0.99 11.94
CA GLY A 152 -16.87 0.09 11.43
C GLY A 152 -17.58 -0.27 10.13
N LYS A 153 -17.96 0.75 9.35
CA LYS A 153 -18.78 0.59 8.15
C LYS A 153 -18.28 1.47 7.01
N ILE A 154 -18.20 0.90 5.81
CA ILE A 154 -17.91 1.64 4.57
C ILE A 154 -19.17 2.29 4.05
N LEU A 155 -19.09 3.58 3.73
CA LEU A 155 -20.20 4.38 3.21
C LEU A 155 -19.77 5.09 1.92
N ASN A 156 -20.76 5.30 1.04
CA ASN A 156 -20.65 6.13 -0.15
C ASN A 156 -19.45 5.84 -1.07
N PRO A 157 -19.15 4.56 -1.42
CA PRO A 157 -18.09 4.26 -2.35
C PRO A 157 -18.44 4.77 -3.74
N VAL A 158 -17.52 5.49 -4.37
CA VAL A 158 -17.70 6.02 -5.73
C VAL A 158 -16.37 6.11 -6.46
N MET A 159 -16.39 5.85 -7.76
CA MET A 159 -15.29 6.13 -8.67
C MET A 159 -15.76 7.14 -9.74
N ARG A 160 -14.94 8.14 -10.01
CA ARG A 160 -15.24 9.18 -10.99
C ARG A 160 -14.02 9.46 -11.85
N ARG A 161 -14.25 9.67 -13.16
CA ARG A 161 -13.24 10.20 -14.06
C ARG A 161 -13.05 11.69 -13.78
N HIS A 162 -11.83 12.15 -13.85
CA HIS A 162 -11.52 13.58 -13.80
C HIS A 162 -12.08 14.29 -15.05
N PRO A 163 -12.71 15.48 -14.95
CA PRO A 163 -13.39 16.10 -16.08
C PRO A 163 -12.46 16.57 -17.22
N SER A 164 -11.17 16.78 -16.94
CA SER A 164 -10.21 17.35 -17.89
C SER A 164 -8.95 16.49 -18.08
N SER A 165 -8.94 15.23 -17.64
CA SER A 165 -7.81 14.32 -17.81
C SER A 165 -8.25 12.86 -17.83
N ASP A 166 -7.32 11.96 -18.10
CA ASP A 166 -7.56 10.51 -18.06
C ASP A 166 -7.38 9.92 -16.67
N ASN A 167 -7.37 10.77 -15.65
CA ASN A 167 -7.26 10.36 -14.26
C ASN A 167 -8.62 9.92 -13.71
N TYR A 168 -8.59 9.01 -12.74
CA TYR A 168 -9.77 8.58 -12.01
C TYR A 168 -9.54 8.74 -10.50
N ARG A 169 -10.63 8.95 -9.80
CA ARG A 169 -10.65 9.07 -8.34
C ARG A 169 -11.66 8.10 -7.74
N MET A 170 -11.20 7.23 -6.88
CA MET A 170 -12.04 6.47 -5.96
C MET A 170 -12.15 7.24 -4.65
N SER A 171 -13.35 7.36 -4.10
CA SER A 171 -13.54 7.87 -2.76
C SER A 171 -14.59 7.06 -2.01
N PHE A 172 -14.41 6.96 -0.71
CA PHE A 172 -15.34 6.31 0.22
C PHE A 172 -15.17 6.87 1.63
N GLU A 173 -16.10 6.55 2.50
CA GLU A 173 -16.06 6.96 3.89
C GLU A 173 -16.01 5.73 4.80
N LEU A 174 -15.31 5.85 5.92
CA LEU A 174 -15.37 4.94 7.05
C LEU A 174 -16.13 5.61 8.18
N ASP A 175 -17.27 5.05 8.57
CA ASP A 175 -17.84 5.31 9.88
C ASP A 175 -17.21 4.31 10.87
N PRO A 176 -16.41 4.76 11.83
CA PRO A 176 -15.72 3.84 12.72
C PRO A 176 -16.64 3.15 13.75
N GLU A 177 -17.89 3.62 13.93
CA GLU A 177 -18.85 3.06 14.88
C GLU A 177 -18.27 2.86 16.29
N GLY A 178 -17.30 3.71 16.69
CA GLY A 178 -16.65 3.67 17.98
C GLY A 178 -15.36 2.84 18.03
N ALA A 179 -14.93 2.25 16.93
CA ALA A 179 -13.63 1.59 16.87
C ALA A 179 -12.48 2.61 16.88
N ASP A 180 -11.37 2.24 17.51
CA ASP A 180 -10.16 3.05 17.58
C ASP A 180 -9.19 2.74 16.42
N MET A 181 -9.39 1.63 15.73
CA MET A 181 -8.57 1.16 14.61
C MET A 181 -9.42 0.37 13.61
N ALA A 182 -9.09 0.48 12.34
CA ALA A 182 -9.64 -0.36 11.28
C ALA A 182 -8.60 -0.61 10.19
N GLU A 183 -8.51 -1.86 9.71
CA GLU A 183 -7.78 -2.23 8.51
C GLU A 183 -8.72 -2.12 7.32
N LEU A 184 -8.32 -1.36 6.32
CA LEU A 184 -9.09 -1.10 5.10
C LEU A 184 -8.44 -1.82 3.92
N ARG A 185 -9.28 -2.33 3.04
CA ARG A 185 -8.87 -2.92 1.76
C ARG A 185 -9.74 -2.37 0.65
N ALA A 186 -9.14 -1.93 -0.45
CA ALA A 186 -9.86 -1.52 -1.65
C ALA A 186 -9.19 -2.07 -2.91
N VAL A 187 -9.99 -2.53 -3.85
CA VAL A 187 -9.55 -2.99 -5.17
C VAL A 187 -10.67 -2.75 -6.18
N VAL A 188 -10.30 -2.47 -7.42
CA VAL A 188 -11.25 -2.41 -8.54
C VAL A 188 -11.18 -3.72 -9.31
N MET A 189 -12.32 -4.36 -9.51
CA MET A 189 -12.42 -5.67 -10.14
C MET A 189 -13.21 -5.61 -11.44
N ARG A 190 -12.91 -6.51 -12.37
CA ARG A 190 -13.81 -6.85 -13.50
C ARG A 190 -14.01 -8.37 -13.48
N GLY A 191 -15.16 -8.80 -12.97
CA GLY A 191 -15.37 -10.21 -12.62
C GLY A 191 -14.32 -10.65 -11.58
N SER A 192 -13.57 -11.71 -11.87
CA SER A 192 -12.51 -12.23 -10.98
C SER A 192 -11.13 -11.58 -11.21
N ARG A 193 -10.99 -10.69 -12.19
CA ARG A 193 -9.70 -10.06 -12.52
C ARG A 193 -9.56 -8.74 -11.78
N PRO A 194 -8.50 -8.54 -10.97
CA PRO A 194 -8.17 -7.23 -10.43
C PRO A 194 -7.68 -6.31 -11.56
N LEU A 195 -8.20 -5.09 -11.59
CA LEU A 195 -7.76 -4.02 -12.49
C LEU A 195 -6.76 -3.10 -11.80
N THR A 196 -6.81 -3.02 -10.47
CA THR A 196 -5.89 -2.21 -9.68
C THR A 196 -5.10 -3.07 -8.71
N GLU A 197 -4.01 -2.51 -8.18
CA GLU A 197 -3.41 -3.07 -6.99
C GLU A 197 -4.44 -3.17 -5.86
N THR A 198 -4.26 -4.10 -4.94
CA THR A 198 -5.01 -4.12 -3.68
C THR A 198 -4.44 -3.06 -2.77
N TRP A 199 -5.16 -1.97 -2.62
CA TRP A 199 -4.82 -0.92 -1.68
C TRP A 199 -5.18 -1.36 -0.26
N LEU A 200 -4.23 -1.20 0.67
CA LEU A 200 -4.39 -1.50 2.09
C LEU A 200 -4.06 -0.25 2.89
N TYR A 201 -4.81 -0.03 3.97
CA TYR A 201 -4.59 1.11 4.86
C TYR A 201 -5.00 0.76 6.29
N ARG A 202 -4.14 1.08 7.24
CA ARG A 202 -4.53 1.07 8.65
C ARG A 202 -4.95 2.47 9.05
N TRP A 203 -6.18 2.59 9.49
CA TRP A 203 -6.68 3.80 10.13
C TRP A 203 -6.69 3.62 11.64
N SER A 204 -6.27 4.65 12.38
CA SER A 204 -6.38 4.72 13.84
C SER A 204 -6.81 6.11 14.30
N THR A 205 -7.29 6.19 15.52
CA THR A 205 -7.66 7.45 16.19
C THR A 205 -6.45 8.20 16.75
N LYS A 206 -5.31 7.53 16.90
CA LYS A 206 -4.04 8.07 17.42
C LYS A 206 -3.24 8.81 16.36
#